data_ee456ec73a9d899f1550272b4b7674c6
#
_entry.id   ee456ec73a9d899f1550272b4b7674c6
#
_cell.length_a   1.000
_cell.length_b   1.000
_cell.length_c   1.000
_cell.angle_alpha   90.00
_cell.angle_beta   90.00
_cell.angle_gamma   90.00
#
_symmetry.space_group_name_H-M   'P 1'
#
loop_
_entity.id
_entity.type
_entity.pdbx_description
1 polymer ?
#
loop_
_entity_poly.entity_id
_entity_poly.type
_entity_poly.pdbx_seq_one_letter_code
_entity_poly.pdbx_strand_id
1 'polypeptide(L)'
;MIKDYTQIELVYSATVNEKIKIGSDQNTNEVKFTYDHKEKSSYTVLYSFGFDLTKRAASEPGELLAGAEFELKQNGEALKFKKLSDGHYAVDPAGETKLVTGEQGEMKGKIIIDGLNVGTYKLKETKAPDNFNLMQGEKDVIITQNGEAQEKHLLANTNNKEISKSAYWYQTVVDKRISGLPATGGMGTTIFMVAGIAVMACAVVALMVVLKRQKRSEG
;
A
#
# COMPACT_ATOMS: atom_id res chain seq x y z
N MET A 1 -14.68 -58.23 -8.86
CA MET A 1 -15.45 -58.36 -7.61
C MET A 1 -14.77 -57.48 -6.57
N ILE A 2 -15.33 -56.31 -6.29
CA ILE A 2 -14.82 -55.41 -5.23
C ILE A 2 -15.28 -56.03 -3.94
N LYS A 3 -14.37 -56.60 -3.16
CA LYS A 3 -14.67 -57.07 -1.81
C LYS A 3 -14.91 -55.87 -0.92
N ASP A 4 -15.97 -55.92 -0.15
CA ASP A 4 -16.46 -55.02 0.88
C ASP A 4 -15.45 -53.99 1.41
N TYR A 5 -15.28 -52.89 0.67
CA TYR A 5 -14.62 -51.68 1.20
C TYR A 5 -15.68 -50.91 1.98
N THR A 6 -15.47 -50.74 3.26
CA THR A 6 -16.38 -49.98 4.13
C THR A 6 -16.15 -48.47 3.99
N GLN A 7 -15.01 -48.07 3.46
CA GLN A 7 -14.66 -46.64 3.31
C GLN A 7 -13.68 -46.44 2.13
N ILE A 8 -13.94 -45.40 1.35
CA ILE A 8 -13.00 -44.87 0.33
C ILE A 8 -12.70 -43.43 0.72
N GLU A 9 -11.44 -43.12 0.91
CA GLU A 9 -10.96 -41.75 1.19
C GLU A 9 -10.15 -41.25 -0.01
N LEU A 10 -10.51 -40.07 -0.52
CA LEU A 10 -9.75 -39.34 -1.55
C LEU A 10 -9.21 -38.06 -0.96
N VAL A 11 -7.88 -37.95 -0.83
CA VAL A 11 -7.20 -36.76 -0.33
C VAL A 11 -6.44 -36.11 -1.49
N TYR A 12 -6.67 -34.83 -1.69
CA TYR A 12 -5.94 -34.03 -2.67
C TYR A 12 -5.81 -32.59 -2.20
N SER A 13 -4.87 -31.83 -2.80
CA SER A 13 -4.68 -30.43 -2.58
C SER A 13 -4.83 -29.66 -3.88
N ALA A 14 -5.31 -28.41 -3.78
CA ALA A 14 -5.38 -27.49 -4.89
C ALA A 14 -4.81 -26.12 -4.47
N THR A 15 -4.13 -25.47 -5.39
CA THR A 15 -3.57 -24.13 -5.17
C THR A 15 -4.52 -23.09 -5.76
N VAL A 16 -4.77 -22.02 -5.00
CA VAL A 16 -5.50 -20.85 -5.48
C VAL A 16 -4.65 -20.15 -6.55
N ASN A 17 -5.29 -19.71 -7.62
CA ASN A 17 -4.66 -18.95 -8.70
C ASN A 17 -5.52 -17.75 -9.11
N GLU A 18 -5.11 -17.02 -10.15
CA GLU A 18 -5.76 -15.81 -10.67
C GLU A 18 -7.20 -16.01 -11.16
N LYS A 19 -7.70 -17.24 -11.28
CA LYS A 19 -9.08 -17.55 -11.70
C LYS A 19 -10.03 -17.67 -10.52
N ILE A 20 -9.55 -17.48 -9.30
CA ILE A 20 -10.40 -17.56 -8.11
C ILE A 20 -11.50 -16.49 -8.18
N LYS A 21 -12.70 -16.88 -7.81
CA LYS A 21 -13.85 -15.98 -7.75
C LYS A 21 -13.92 -15.35 -6.36
N ILE A 22 -14.17 -14.04 -6.32
CA ILE A 22 -14.20 -13.26 -5.09
C ILE A 22 -15.65 -13.06 -4.61
N GLY A 23 -15.84 -13.14 -3.30
CA GLY A 23 -17.11 -12.85 -2.64
C GLY A 23 -18.13 -13.96 -2.75
N SER A 24 -19.35 -13.60 -3.14
CA SER A 24 -20.49 -14.53 -3.22
C SER A 24 -20.39 -15.54 -4.36
N ASP A 25 -19.51 -15.30 -5.33
CA ASP A 25 -19.26 -16.24 -6.41
C ASP A 25 -18.50 -17.44 -5.84
N GLN A 26 -19.14 -18.57 -5.85
CA GLN A 26 -18.63 -19.78 -5.21
C GLN A 26 -17.51 -20.43 -6.02
N ASN A 27 -16.41 -20.77 -5.36
CA ASN A 27 -15.41 -21.67 -5.86
C ASN A 27 -15.77 -23.09 -5.39
N THR A 28 -16.53 -23.78 -6.21
CA THR A 28 -17.08 -25.08 -5.84
C THR A 28 -16.11 -26.20 -6.22
N ASN A 29 -15.85 -27.08 -5.28
CA ASN A 29 -15.19 -28.35 -5.51
C ASN A 29 -16.23 -29.47 -5.38
N GLU A 30 -16.45 -30.22 -6.46
CA GLU A 30 -17.42 -31.28 -6.52
C GLU A 30 -16.73 -32.65 -6.70
N VAL A 31 -17.10 -33.59 -5.87
CA VAL A 31 -16.70 -34.98 -6.00
C VAL A 31 -17.91 -35.82 -6.42
N LYS A 32 -17.76 -36.57 -7.52
CA LYS A 32 -18.76 -37.48 -8.02
C LYS A 32 -18.27 -38.95 -7.88
N PHE A 33 -19.07 -39.75 -7.33
CA PHE A 33 -18.84 -41.20 -7.22
C PHE A 33 -19.90 -41.96 -8.00
N THR A 34 -19.48 -42.74 -8.98
CA THR A 34 -20.36 -43.52 -9.84
C THR A 34 -20.06 -45.01 -9.62
N TYR A 35 -21.07 -45.78 -9.25
CA TYR A 35 -21.00 -47.19 -9.07
C TYR A 35 -22.32 -47.84 -9.52
N ASP A 36 -22.25 -48.90 -10.32
CA ASP A 36 -23.41 -49.66 -10.80
C ASP A 36 -24.52 -48.74 -11.35
N HIS A 37 -24.16 -47.83 -12.28
CA HIS A 37 -25.05 -46.85 -12.88
C HIS A 37 -25.75 -45.87 -11.91
N LYS A 38 -25.31 -45.85 -10.62
CA LYS A 38 -25.75 -44.88 -9.63
C LYS A 38 -24.67 -43.83 -9.39
N GLU A 39 -25.09 -42.59 -9.33
CA GLU A 39 -24.21 -41.46 -9.03
C GLU A 39 -24.54 -40.87 -7.66
N LYS A 40 -23.51 -40.57 -6.89
CA LYS A 40 -23.58 -39.71 -5.72
C LYS A 40 -22.57 -38.60 -5.85
N SER A 41 -22.98 -37.39 -5.56
CA SER A 41 -22.08 -36.23 -5.53
C SER A 41 -22.08 -35.57 -4.16
N SER A 42 -20.94 -34.95 -3.83
CA SER A 42 -20.79 -34.08 -2.69
C SER A 42 -19.95 -32.89 -3.12
N TYR A 43 -20.21 -31.73 -2.55
CA TYR A 43 -19.45 -30.51 -2.90
C TYR A 43 -19.04 -29.74 -1.65
N THR A 44 -17.94 -29.03 -1.77
CA THR A 44 -17.49 -28.01 -0.81
C THR A 44 -17.35 -26.68 -1.52
N VAL A 45 -17.53 -25.61 -0.79
CA VAL A 45 -17.42 -24.25 -1.31
C VAL A 45 -16.30 -23.53 -0.60
N LEU A 46 -15.38 -22.96 -1.38
CA LEU A 46 -14.34 -22.07 -0.92
C LEU A 46 -14.74 -20.62 -1.24
N TYR A 47 -14.75 -19.77 -0.24
CA TYR A 47 -14.89 -18.33 -0.40
C TYR A 47 -13.53 -17.66 -0.37
N SER A 48 -13.37 -16.64 -1.18
CA SER A 48 -12.18 -15.83 -1.27
C SER A 48 -12.54 -14.35 -1.17
N PHE A 49 -11.62 -13.56 -0.67
CA PHE A 49 -11.82 -12.15 -0.39
C PHE A 49 -10.80 -11.30 -1.14
N GLY A 50 -11.13 -10.03 -1.32
CA GLY A 50 -10.24 -9.04 -1.89
C GLY A 50 -9.82 -7.99 -0.87
N PHE A 51 -8.79 -7.26 -1.21
CA PHE A 51 -8.31 -6.11 -0.46
C PHE A 51 -8.07 -4.94 -1.41
N ASP A 52 -8.63 -3.78 -1.09
CA ASP A 52 -8.48 -2.54 -1.84
C ASP A 52 -7.75 -1.52 -0.97
N LEU A 53 -6.59 -1.10 -1.42
CA LEU A 53 -5.78 -0.08 -0.79
C LEU A 53 -5.79 1.19 -1.63
N THR A 54 -6.04 2.33 -1.01
CA THR A 54 -5.86 3.65 -1.61
C THR A 54 -4.74 4.40 -0.92
N LYS A 55 -3.76 4.85 -1.69
CA LYS A 55 -2.62 5.66 -1.25
C LYS A 55 -2.87 7.13 -1.54
N ARG A 56 -2.83 7.98 -0.51
CA ARG A 56 -3.10 9.43 -0.62
C ARG A 56 -2.05 10.28 0.09
N ALA A 57 -1.92 11.52 -0.37
CA ALA A 57 -1.23 12.57 0.39
C ALA A 57 -2.07 13.00 1.60
N ALA A 58 -1.41 13.51 2.64
CA ALA A 58 -2.05 14.00 3.87
C ALA A 58 -2.68 15.39 3.72
N SER A 59 -2.71 15.97 2.53
CA SER A 59 -3.41 17.22 2.22
C SER A 59 -4.90 16.97 1.97
N GLU A 60 -5.76 17.95 2.22
CA GLU A 60 -7.19 17.88 1.91
C GLU A 60 -7.52 18.78 0.70
N PRO A 61 -8.11 18.24 -0.40
CA PRO A 61 -8.30 16.81 -0.67
C PRO A 61 -6.98 16.10 -0.96
N GLY A 62 -6.78 14.89 -0.40
CA GLY A 62 -5.55 14.12 -0.57
C GLY A 62 -5.36 13.65 -2.01
N GLU A 63 -4.26 14.06 -2.64
CA GLU A 63 -3.86 13.57 -3.96
C GLU A 63 -3.62 12.07 -3.93
N LEU A 64 -4.07 11.33 -4.97
CA LEU A 64 -3.77 9.93 -5.16
C LEU A 64 -2.29 9.74 -5.55
N LEU A 65 -1.58 8.88 -4.83
CA LEU A 65 -0.14 8.70 -4.96
C LEU A 65 0.20 7.40 -5.68
N ALA A 66 0.72 7.51 -6.88
CA ALA A 66 1.22 6.41 -7.67
C ALA A 66 2.66 6.00 -7.27
N GLY A 67 3.07 4.79 -7.62
CA GLY A 67 4.45 4.32 -7.47
C GLY A 67 4.89 3.98 -6.04
N ALA A 68 3.99 3.96 -5.06
CA ALA A 68 4.26 3.41 -3.74
C ALA A 68 4.38 1.89 -3.81
N GLU A 69 5.37 1.31 -3.12
CA GLU A 69 5.57 -0.14 -3.08
C GLU A 69 5.21 -0.69 -1.70
N PHE A 70 4.54 -1.84 -1.69
CA PHE A 70 4.07 -2.51 -0.49
C PHE A 70 4.39 -4.00 -0.50
N GLU A 71 4.43 -4.57 0.69
CA GLU A 71 4.35 -6.01 0.95
C GLU A 71 3.15 -6.29 1.86
N LEU A 72 2.47 -7.40 1.61
CA LEU A 72 1.43 -7.94 2.50
C LEU A 72 1.94 -9.24 3.10
N LYS A 73 1.97 -9.32 4.44
CA LYS A 73 2.50 -10.47 5.17
C LYS A 73 1.40 -11.18 5.93
N GLN A 74 1.53 -12.48 6.06
CA GLN A 74 0.73 -13.30 6.95
C GLN A 74 1.65 -14.24 7.74
N ASN A 75 1.45 -14.32 9.05
CA ASN A 75 2.29 -15.12 9.96
C ASN A 75 3.81 -14.81 9.85
N GLY A 76 4.16 -13.57 9.53
CA GLY A 76 5.55 -13.12 9.40
C GLY A 76 6.16 -13.32 8.01
N GLU A 77 5.51 -14.05 7.11
CA GLU A 77 5.97 -14.30 5.75
C GLU A 77 5.26 -13.39 4.73
N ALA A 78 6.00 -12.85 3.77
CA ALA A 78 5.44 -12.07 2.69
C ALA A 78 4.69 -12.98 1.70
N LEU A 79 3.44 -12.63 1.41
CA LEU A 79 2.66 -13.28 0.38
C LEU A 79 3.18 -12.92 -1.00
N LYS A 80 2.95 -13.81 -1.95
CA LYS A 80 3.33 -13.63 -3.35
C LYS A 80 2.11 -13.42 -4.22
N PHE A 81 2.29 -12.60 -5.27
CA PHE A 81 1.20 -12.13 -6.12
C PHE A 81 1.61 -12.15 -7.58
N LYS A 82 0.67 -12.48 -8.45
CA LYS A 82 0.74 -12.25 -9.88
C LYS A 82 0.10 -10.91 -10.22
N LYS A 83 0.81 -10.05 -10.95
CA LYS A 83 0.24 -8.80 -11.46
C LYS A 83 -0.70 -9.12 -12.63
N LEU A 84 -1.98 -8.73 -12.50
CA LEU A 84 -3.01 -8.90 -13.51
C LEU A 84 -3.08 -7.69 -14.45
N SER A 85 -3.00 -6.49 -13.88
CA SER A 85 -2.95 -5.22 -14.59
C SER A 85 -2.29 -4.14 -13.71
N ASP A 86 -2.29 -2.90 -14.14
CA ASP A 86 -1.77 -1.78 -13.33
C ASP A 86 -2.53 -1.70 -12.00
N GLY A 87 -1.78 -1.80 -10.88
CA GLY A 87 -2.33 -1.79 -9.51
C GLY A 87 -3.22 -2.98 -9.13
N HIS A 88 -3.42 -3.98 -10.00
CA HIS A 88 -4.29 -5.13 -9.73
C HIS A 88 -3.50 -6.44 -9.68
N TYR A 89 -3.71 -7.21 -8.63
CA TYR A 89 -2.94 -8.40 -8.28
C TYR A 89 -3.85 -9.56 -7.83
N ALA A 90 -3.38 -10.78 -8.01
CA ALA A 90 -4.00 -11.97 -7.41
C ALA A 90 -2.95 -12.75 -6.63
N VAL A 91 -3.36 -13.42 -5.55
CA VAL A 91 -2.49 -14.33 -4.80
C VAL A 91 -1.98 -15.42 -5.72
N ASP A 92 -0.66 -15.59 -5.79
CA ASP A 92 0.02 -16.61 -6.59
C ASP A 92 1.34 -17.00 -5.92
N PRO A 93 1.51 -18.25 -5.45
CA PRO A 93 2.75 -18.70 -4.82
C PRO A 93 4.00 -18.63 -5.72
N ALA A 94 3.81 -18.60 -7.06
CA ALA A 94 4.89 -18.44 -8.03
C ALA A 94 5.20 -16.98 -8.38
N GLY A 95 4.41 -16.04 -7.84
CA GLY A 95 4.53 -14.61 -8.10
C GLY A 95 5.62 -13.90 -7.30
N GLU A 96 5.52 -12.58 -7.26
CA GLU A 96 6.43 -11.68 -6.54
C GLU A 96 5.76 -11.16 -5.26
N THR A 97 6.57 -10.73 -4.28
CA THR A 97 6.05 -10.15 -3.02
C THR A 97 5.68 -8.68 -3.16
N LYS A 98 6.20 -8.02 -4.20
CA LYS A 98 6.06 -6.59 -4.41
C LYS A 98 4.71 -6.22 -5.00
N LEU A 99 4.02 -5.28 -4.34
CA LEU A 99 2.79 -4.64 -4.77
C LEU A 99 3.10 -3.17 -5.06
N VAL A 100 2.64 -2.63 -6.18
CA VAL A 100 2.87 -1.22 -6.57
C VAL A 100 1.53 -0.55 -6.82
N THR A 101 1.34 0.65 -6.28
CA THR A 101 0.13 1.44 -6.57
C THR A 101 0.08 1.81 -8.04
N GLY A 102 -1.11 1.69 -8.64
CA GLY A 102 -1.34 1.99 -10.05
C GLY A 102 -0.92 3.41 -10.43
N GLU A 103 -0.46 3.56 -11.66
CA GLU A 103 0.16 4.81 -12.15
C GLU A 103 -0.85 5.78 -12.72
N GLN A 104 -1.94 5.29 -13.32
CA GLN A 104 -2.84 6.15 -14.09
C GLN A 104 -4.30 5.69 -14.06
N GLY A 105 -5.18 6.56 -14.57
CA GLY A 105 -6.61 6.27 -14.68
C GLY A 105 -7.27 6.04 -13.32
N GLU A 106 -8.24 5.13 -13.30
CA GLU A 106 -8.99 4.76 -12.09
C GLU A 106 -8.14 4.00 -11.06
N MET A 107 -7.04 3.41 -11.50
CA MET A 107 -6.11 2.68 -10.65
C MET A 107 -5.01 3.54 -10.05
N LYS A 108 -4.91 4.83 -10.44
CA LYS A 108 -3.90 5.74 -9.87
C LYS A 108 -3.97 5.72 -8.34
N GLY A 109 -2.84 5.42 -7.70
CA GLY A 109 -2.73 5.38 -6.25
C GLY A 109 -3.47 4.23 -5.57
N LYS A 110 -3.92 3.21 -6.31
CA LYS A 110 -4.63 2.06 -5.75
C LYS A 110 -3.88 0.76 -5.94
N ILE A 111 -4.12 -0.17 -5.01
CA ILE A 111 -3.77 -1.59 -5.14
C ILE A 111 -5.04 -2.39 -4.86
N ILE A 112 -5.38 -3.30 -5.78
CA ILE A 112 -6.44 -4.28 -5.59
C ILE A 112 -5.81 -5.66 -5.56
N ILE A 113 -6.17 -6.46 -4.56
CA ILE A 113 -5.68 -7.82 -4.38
C ILE A 113 -6.85 -8.78 -4.33
N ASP A 114 -6.81 -9.81 -5.16
CA ASP A 114 -7.76 -10.91 -5.19
C ASP A 114 -7.15 -12.18 -4.59
N GLY A 115 -7.99 -13.04 -4.02
CA GLY A 115 -7.58 -14.37 -3.61
C GLY A 115 -7.14 -14.50 -2.15
N LEU A 116 -7.44 -13.53 -1.29
CA LEU A 116 -7.13 -13.58 0.13
C LEU A 116 -8.14 -14.45 0.91
N ASN A 117 -7.67 -15.05 1.98
CA ASN A 117 -8.49 -15.75 2.96
C ASN A 117 -8.89 -14.84 4.11
N VAL A 118 -9.81 -15.31 4.96
CA VAL A 118 -10.02 -14.71 6.28
C VAL A 118 -8.73 -14.79 7.09
N GLY A 119 -8.42 -13.76 7.85
CA GLY A 119 -7.21 -13.73 8.68
C GLY A 119 -6.70 -12.32 8.95
N THR A 120 -5.63 -12.27 9.70
CA THR A 120 -4.90 -11.02 9.98
C THR A 120 -3.64 -10.97 9.14
N TYR A 121 -3.48 -9.87 8.44
CA TYR A 121 -2.32 -9.58 7.60
C TYR A 121 -1.62 -8.32 8.13
N LYS A 122 -0.36 -8.17 7.77
CA LYS A 122 0.46 -6.98 8.05
C LYS A 122 0.82 -6.32 6.72
N LEU A 123 0.36 -5.11 6.52
CA LEU A 123 0.71 -4.28 5.37
C LEU A 123 1.93 -3.43 5.72
N LYS A 124 2.99 -3.54 4.94
CA LYS A 124 4.20 -2.75 5.07
C LYS A 124 4.47 -1.97 3.81
N GLU A 125 4.69 -0.68 3.91
CA GLU A 125 5.24 0.10 2.81
C GLU A 125 6.75 -0.10 2.74
N THR A 126 7.26 -0.49 1.58
CA THR A 126 8.68 -0.74 1.35
C THR A 126 9.35 0.42 0.60
N LYS A 127 8.55 1.21 -0.15
CA LYS A 127 9.00 2.41 -0.82
C LYS A 127 7.87 3.42 -0.89
N ALA A 128 8.10 4.63 -0.38
CA ALA A 128 7.18 5.75 -0.54
C ALA A 128 7.28 6.35 -1.97
N PRO A 129 6.24 7.03 -2.45
CA PRO A 129 6.34 7.87 -3.64
C PRO A 129 7.37 8.99 -3.46
N ASP A 130 7.89 9.51 -4.57
CA ASP A 130 8.87 10.59 -4.53
C ASP A 130 8.35 11.82 -3.78
N ASN A 131 9.18 12.39 -2.91
CA ASN A 131 8.88 13.52 -2.04
C ASN A 131 7.86 13.24 -0.90
N PHE A 132 7.62 11.97 -0.59
CA PHE A 132 6.79 11.56 0.54
C PHE A 132 7.57 10.74 1.56
N ASN A 133 7.17 10.85 2.83
CA ASN A 133 7.74 10.06 3.90
C ASN A 133 7.20 8.62 3.85
N LEU A 134 8.09 7.67 4.04
CA LEU A 134 7.72 6.25 4.18
C LEU A 134 6.80 6.06 5.40
N MET A 135 5.76 5.25 5.23
CA MET A 135 4.91 4.80 6.34
C MET A 135 5.75 4.10 7.41
N GLN A 136 5.63 4.54 8.64
CA GLN A 136 6.34 3.93 9.75
C GLN A 136 5.65 2.65 10.24
N GLY A 137 6.42 1.56 10.32
CA GLY A 137 5.95 0.28 10.82
C GLY A 137 5.05 -0.48 9.83
N GLU A 138 4.17 -1.28 10.39
CA GLU A 138 3.20 -2.11 9.64
C GLU A 138 1.78 -1.78 10.09
N LYS A 139 0.82 -1.93 9.20
CA LYS A 139 -0.61 -1.79 9.50
C LYS A 139 -1.32 -3.13 9.44
N ASP A 140 -2.24 -3.36 10.37
CA ASP A 140 -3.09 -4.53 10.36
C ASP A 140 -4.18 -4.41 9.30
N VAL A 141 -4.33 -5.49 8.53
CA VAL A 141 -5.43 -5.73 7.61
C VAL A 141 -6.14 -6.99 8.11
N ILE A 142 -7.36 -6.83 8.62
CA ILE A 142 -8.13 -7.92 9.22
C ILE A 142 -9.30 -8.25 8.30
N ILE A 143 -9.27 -9.42 7.68
CA ILE A 143 -10.32 -9.92 6.80
C ILE A 143 -11.15 -10.94 7.59
N THR A 144 -12.46 -10.69 7.71
CA THR A 144 -13.38 -11.59 8.42
C THR A 144 -14.53 -12.01 7.51
N GLN A 145 -15.11 -13.16 7.77
CA GLN A 145 -16.22 -13.67 6.98
C GLN A 145 -17.51 -12.85 7.12
N ASN A 146 -17.71 -12.20 8.28
CA ASN A 146 -18.91 -11.46 8.63
C ASN A 146 -18.67 -9.96 8.78
N GLY A 147 -17.52 -9.45 8.31
CA GLY A 147 -17.21 -8.04 8.40
C GLY A 147 -18.09 -7.21 7.47
N GLU A 148 -18.50 -6.04 7.93
CA GLU A 148 -19.05 -5.02 7.07
C GLU A 148 -17.94 -4.55 6.14
N ALA A 149 -17.96 -5.00 4.89
CA ALA A 149 -17.07 -4.47 3.89
C ALA A 149 -17.40 -3.00 3.66
N GLN A 150 -16.42 -2.18 3.90
CA GLN A 150 -16.53 -0.76 3.69
C GLN A 150 -16.46 -0.47 2.19
N GLU A 151 -17.53 0.10 1.65
CA GLU A 151 -17.71 0.69 0.32
C GLU A 151 -17.57 -0.18 -0.93
N LYS A 152 -18.51 0.05 -1.87
CA LYS A 152 -18.51 -0.51 -3.22
C LYS A 152 -17.35 0.08 -4.02
N HIS A 153 -16.29 -0.67 -4.23
CA HIS A 153 -15.36 -0.38 -5.31
C HIS A 153 -15.79 -1.15 -6.55
N LEU A 154 -16.38 -0.43 -7.50
CA LEU A 154 -16.61 -0.92 -8.84
C LEU A 154 -15.24 -0.99 -9.52
N LEU A 155 -14.75 -2.19 -9.77
CA LEU A 155 -13.72 -2.38 -10.79
C LEU A 155 -14.38 -2.10 -12.14
N ALA A 156 -13.98 -1.03 -12.78
CA ALA A 156 -14.60 -0.53 -14.02
C ALA A 156 -14.59 -1.52 -15.19
N ASN A 157 -14.00 -2.69 -15.06
CA ASN A 157 -13.83 -3.68 -16.12
C ASN A 157 -14.30 -5.10 -15.83
N THR A 158 -14.98 -5.35 -14.73
CA THR A 158 -15.63 -6.64 -14.52
C THR A 158 -17.10 -6.53 -14.91
N ASN A 159 -17.44 -6.73 -16.17
CA ASN A 159 -18.77 -6.98 -16.73
C ASN A 159 -19.96 -6.78 -15.77
N ASN A 160 -20.18 -5.57 -15.24
CA ASN A 160 -21.31 -5.17 -14.39
C ASN A 160 -21.71 -6.14 -13.26
N LYS A 161 -20.85 -7.06 -12.83
CA LYS A 161 -21.11 -7.86 -11.66
C LYS A 161 -20.83 -6.98 -10.43
N GLU A 162 -21.89 -6.61 -9.75
CA GLU A 162 -21.78 -6.06 -8.38
C GLU A 162 -21.10 -7.10 -7.51
N ILE A 163 -19.79 -6.93 -7.30
CA ILE A 163 -19.08 -7.68 -6.27
C ILE A 163 -19.68 -7.21 -4.96
N SER A 164 -20.24 -8.14 -4.20
CA SER A 164 -20.94 -7.79 -2.97
C SER A 164 -20.00 -6.98 -2.08
N LYS A 165 -20.52 -5.96 -1.40
CA LYS A 165 -19.78 -5.12 -0.45
C LYS A 165 -18.96 -5.92 0.57
N SER A 166 -19.35 -7.15 0.85
CA SER A 166 -18.72 -8.07 1.81
C SER A 166 -17.46 -8.77 1.31
N ALA A 167 -17.05 -8.55 0.07
CA ALA A 167 -15.95 -9.32 -0.53
C ALA A 167 -14.61 -8.60 -0.52
N TYR A 168 -14.60 -7.27 -0.53
CA TYR A 168 -13.37 -6.46 -0.50
C TYR A 168 -13.26 -5.66 0.79
N TRP A 169 -12.09 -5.72 1.38
CA TRP A 169 -11.68 -4.91 2.52
C TRP A 169 -10.96 -3.69 2.03
N TYR A 170 -11.30 -2.54 2.57
CA TYR A 170 -10.77 -1.27 2.14
C TYR A 170 -9.86 -0.65 3.18
N GLN A 171 -8.73 -0.09 2.76
CA GLN A 171 -7.83 0.68 3.61
C GLN A 171 -7.23 1.87 2.88
N THR A 172 -7.24 3.04 3.53
CA THR A 172 -6.50 4.21 3.08
C THR A 172 -5.17 4.31 3.83
N VAL A 173 -4.09 4.48 3.09
CA VAL A 173 -2.76 4.80 3.61
C VAL A 173 -2.41 6.21 3.19
N VAL A 174 -2.06 7.05 4.18
CA VAL A 174 -1.81 8.48 3.99
C VAL A 174 -0.36 8.79 4.31
N ASP A 175 0.34 9.46 3.37
CA ASP A 175 1.70 9.94 3.55
C ASP A 175 1.76 11.45 3.65
N LYS A 176 2.66 11.92 4.50
CA LYS A 176 3.03 13.34 4.57
C LYS A 176 4.13 13.62 3.56
N ARG A 177 4.04 14.75 2.88
CA ARG A 177 5.16 15.25 2.06
C ARG A 177 6.39 15.44 2.95
N ILE A 178 7.56 15.13 2.42
CA ILE A 178 8.82 15.51 3.04
C ILE A 178 8.79 17.02 3.13
N SER A 179 8.72 17.57 4.35
CA SER A 179 8.90 19.00 4.54
C SER A 179 10.29 19.33 4.02
N GLY A 180 10.41 20.17 3.02
CA GLY A 180 11.72 20.73 2.65
C GLY A 180 12.38 21.18 3.95
N LEU A 181 13.68 20.91 4.11
CA LEU A 181 14.42 21.43 5.25
C LEU A 181 13.99 22.89 5.41
N PRO A 182 13.65 23.35 6.61
CA PRO A 182 13.43 24.78 6.81
C PRO A 182 14.56 25.47 6.10
N ALA A 183 14.26 26.45 5.25
CA ALA A 183 15.29 27.25 4.57
C ALA A 183 16.04 28.01 5.65
N THR A 184 16.85 27.32 6.42
CA THR A 184 17.70 27.90 7.47
C THR A 184 18.82 28.75 6.88
N GLY A 185 18.96 28.73 5.53
CA GLY A 185 19.90 29.56 4.81
C GLY A 185 19.41 30.95 4.39
N GLY A 186 18.09 31.18 4.27
CA GLY A 186 17.60 32.42 3.65
C GLY A 186 17.61 33.66 4.57
N MET A 187 16.98 33.55 5.74
CA MET A 187 16.88 34.73 6.64
C MET A 187 18.04 34.85 7.61
N GLY A 188 18.58 33.73 8.12
CA GLY A 188 19.72 33.76 9.03
C GLY A 188 20.97 34.30 8.37
N THR A 189 21.34 33.84 7.18
CA THR A 189 22.48 34.31 6.42
C THR A 189 22.35 35.78 6.03
N THR A 190 21.16 36.25 5.66
CA THR A 190 20.92 37.67 5.34
C THR A 190 21.07 38.54 6.58
N ILE A 191 20.53 38.16 7.72
CA ILE A 191 20.67 38.89 8.98
C ILE A 191 22.13 38.93 9.43
N PHE A 192 22.85 37.81 9.38
CA PHE A 192 24.28 37.76 9.74
C PHE A 192 25.13 38.56 8.75
N MET A 193 24.81 38.56 7.46
CA MET A 193 25.53 39.39 6.47
C MET A 193 25.30 40.88 6.72
N VAL A 194 24.07 41.32 6.95
CA VAL A 194 23.74 42.72 7.25
C VAL A 194 24.37 43.15 8.57
N ALA A 195 24.28 42.33 9.63
CA ALA A 195 24.93 42.64 10.90
C ALA A 195 26.45 42.69 10.77
N GLY A 196 27.07 41.77 10.03
CA GLY A 196 28.53 41.78 9.78
C GLY A 196 28.99 43.03 9.02
N ILE A 197 28.25 43.44 8.00
CA ILE A 197 28.56 44.70 7.27
C ILE A 197 28.44 45.92 8.19
N ALA A 198 27.41 45.99 9.02
CA ALA A 198 27.21 47.07 9.96
C ALA A 198 28.37 47.17 10.99
N VAL A 199 28.81 46.05 11.54
CA VAL A 199 29.96 46.02 12.48
C VAL A 199 31.24 46.45 11.79
N MET A 200 31.51 46.00 10.57
CA MET A 200 32.69 46.45 9.81
C MET A 200 32.65 47.94 9.53
N ALA A 201 31.50 48.48 9.11
CA ALA A 201 31.37 49.95 8.89
C ALA A 201 31.63 50.74 10.18
N CYS A 202 31.11 50.32 11.32
CA CYS A 202 31.39 50.96 12.60
C CYS A 202 32.87 50.90 12.98
N ALA A 203 33.54 49.77 12.74
CA ALA A 203 34.98 49.63 13.02
C ALA A 203 35.82 50.59 12.16
N VAL A 204 35.48 50.73 10.87
CA VAL A 204 36.17 51.68 9.97
C VAL A 204 35.96 53.14 10.42
N VAL A 205 34.77 53.54 10.79
CA VAL A 205 34.48 54.87 11.32
C VAL A 205 35.24 55.13 12.61
N ALA A 206 35.24 54.15 13.53
CA ALA A 206 36.00 54.28 14.78
C ALA A 206 37.50 54.46 14.52
N LEU A 207 38.07 53.69 13.58
CA LEU A 207 39.47 53.79 13.20
C LEU A 207 39.78 55.20 12.60
N MET A 208 38.92 55.71 11.72
CA MET A 208 39.08 57.05 11.16
C MET A 208 39.05 58.17 12.22
N VAL A 209 38.16 58.02 13.22
CA VAL A 209 38.08 58.96 14.33
C VAL A 209 39.33 58.90 15.18
N VAL A 210 39.86 57.72 15.46
CA VAL A 210 41.12 57.56 16.25
C VAL A 210 42.30 58.20 15.48
N LEU A 211 42.46 57.88 14.19
CA LEU A 211 43.51 58.42 13.36
C LEU A 211 43.41 59.94 13.22
N LYS A 212 42.21 60.49 13.12
CA LYS A 212 42.01 61.95 13.12
C LYS A 212 42.32 62.62 14.45
N ARG A 213 42.09 61.97 15.56
CA ARG A 213 42.49 62.47 16.89
C ARG A 213 44.00 62.44 17.10
N GLN A 214 44.68 61.40 16.63
CA GLN A 214 46.16 61.35 16.70
C GLN A 214 46.81 62.46 15.91
N LYS A 215 46.34 62.67 14.66
CA LYS A 215 46.86 63.84 13.84
C LYS A 215 46.62 65.21 14.48
N ARG A 216 45.63 65.31 15.38
CA ARG A 216 45.33 66.60 16.06
C ARG A 216 46.12 66.79 17.33
N SER A 217 46.77 65.77 17.86
CA SER A 217 47.62 65.86 19.03
C SER A 217 49.11 66.05 18.74
N GLU A 218 49.49 65.92 17.46
CA GLU A 218 50.90 66.09 16.96
C GLU A 218 51.13 67.41 16.19
N GLY A 219 50.13 68.30 16.08
CA GLY A 219 50.25 69.66 15.53
C GLY A 219 49.87 70.71 16.54
#